data_393d85cba0af95779cb03900c9012860
#
_entry.id   393d85cba0af95779cb03900c9012860
#
_cell.length_a   1.000
_cell.length_b   1.000
_cell.length_c   1.000
_cell.angle_alpha   90.00
_cell.angle_beta   90.00
_cell.angle_gamma   90.00
#
_symmetry.space_group_name_H-M   'P 1'
#
loop_
_entity.id
_entity.type
_entity.pdbx_description
1 polymer ?
#
loop_
_entity_poly.entity_id
_entity_poly.type
_entity_poly.pdbx_seq_one_letter_code
_entity_poly.pdbx_strand_id
1 'polypeptide(L)'
;MKTRRSKSTDIPMSEKQKVWERDGGRCIVCGNAYNVMPNAHILSRAKGGLGIETNIVTLCTNLTTNKCHYKFDNGTKKEHELILRIITRYMKSIYGDTWNIENQKYKKWSDKNEN
;
A
#
# COMPACT_ATOMS: atom_id res chain seq x y z
N MET A 1 -5.27 -22.43 -9.54
CA MET A 1 -6.34 -21.42 -9.60
C MET A 1 -6.28 -20.56 -8.34
N LYS A 2 -6.35 -19.24 -8.49
CA LYS A 2 -6.31 -18.34 -7.36
C LYS A 2 -7.67 -18.27 -6.64
N THR A 3 -7.64 -18.16 -5.32
CA THR A 3 -8.85 -17.92 -4.52
C THR A 3 -9.36 -16.50 -4.76
N ARG A 4 -10.58 -16.20 -4.34
CA ARG A 4 -11.13 -14.84 -4.41
C ARG A 4 -10.28 -13.85 -3.61
N ARG A 5 -9.80 -14.27 -2.43
CA ARG A 5 -8.92 -13.46 -1.61
C ARG A 5 -7.61 -13.14 -2.33
N SER A 6 -6.98 -14.15 -2.95
CA SER A 6 -5.74 -13.95 -3.70
C SER A 6 -5.93 -12.97 -4.86
N LYS A 7 -7.04 -13.11 -5.59
CA LYS A 7 -7.34 -12.19 -6.71
C LYS A 7 -7.55 -10.76 -6.21
N SER A 8 -8.25 -10.58 -5.10
CA SER A 8 -8.53 -9.24 -4.57
C SER A 8 -7.29 -8.56 -3.97
N THR A 9 -6.28 -9.34 -3.55
CA THR A 9 -5.03 -8.80 -3.02
C THR A 9 -3.97 -8.57 -4.12
N ASP A 10 -4.13 -9.17 -5.30
CA ASP A 10 -3.26 -8.87 -6.45
C ASP A 10 -3.51 -7.44 -6.92
N ILE A 11 -2.46 -6.80 -7.46
CA ILE A 11 -2.57 -5.42 -7.94
C ILE A 11 -2.68 -5.44 -9.46
N PRO A 12 -3.87 -5.15 -10.03
CA PRO A 12 -4.01 -5.05 -11.48
C PRO A 12 -3.17 -3.89 -12.04
N MET A 13 -2.77 -3.99 -13.30
CA MET A 13 -1.99 -2.92 -13.94
C MET A 13 -2.73 -1.58 -13.90
N SER A 14 -4.05 -1.60 -14.04
CA SER A 14 -4.86 -0.38 -13.97
C SER A 14 -4.73 0.34 -12.62
N GLU A 15 -4.64 -0.43 -11.51
CA GLU A 15 -4.45 0.15 -10.19
C GLU A 15 -3.01 0.64 -9.99
N LYS A 16 -2.03 -0.09 -10.50
CA LYS A 16 -0.63 0.36 -10.47
C LYS A 16 -0.46 1.69 -11.19
N GLN A 17 -1.14 1.86 -12.32
CA GLN A 17 -1.08 3.10 -13.09
C GLN A 17 -1.67 4.27 -12.32
N LYS A 18 -2.82 4.07 -11.67
CA LYS A 18 -3.43 5.10 -10.82
C LYS A 18 -2.50 5.50 -9.67
N VAL A 19 -1.88 4.52 -9.03
CA VAL A 19 -0.94 4.75 -7.92
C VAL A 19 0.27 5.55 -8.42
N TRP A 20 0.84 5.13 -9.55
CA TRP A 20 1.99 5.79 -10.15
C TRP A 20 1.71 7.27 -10.45
N GLU A 21 0.58 7.54 -11.10
CA GLU A 21 0.18 8.90 -11.46
C GLU A 21 -0.08 9.75 -10.22
N ARG A 22 -0.79 9.20 -9.23
CA ARG A 22 -1.08 9.90 -7.97
C ARG A 22 0.21 10.27 -7.23
N ASP A 23 1.17 9.33 -7.17
CA ASP A 23 2.41 9.49 -6.40
C ASP A 23 3.51 10.22 -7.18
N GLY A 24 3.26 10.54 -8.45
CA GLY A 24 4.20 11.28 -9.28
C GLY A 24 5.47 10.51 -9.61
N GLY A 25 5.40 9.17 -9.62
CA GLY A 25 6.57 8.34 -9.92
C GLY A 25 7.68 8.45 -8.88
N ARG A 26 7.35 8.76 -7.64
CA ARG A 26 8.32 8.92 -6.56
C ARG A 26 7.94 8.12 -5.34
N CYS A 27 8.94 7.67 -4.58
CA CYS A 27 8.72 7.11 -3.25
C CYS A 27 8.03 8.15 -2.37
N ILE A 28 6.87 7.83 -1.81
CA ILE A 28 6.12 8.81 -1.02
C ILE A 28 6.74 9.03 0.36
N VAL A 29 7.73 8.24 0.76
CA VAL A 29 8.42 8.36 2.03
C VAL A 29 9.70 9.19 1.90
N CYS A 30 10.59 8.83 0.97
CA CYS A 30 11.89 9.51 0.83
C CYS A 30 12.01 10.42 -0.39
N GLY A 31 11.02 10.39 -1.30
CA GLY A 31 11.00 11.23 -2.49
C GLY A 31 11.88 10.78 -3.63
N ASN A 32 12.54 9.62 -3.51
CA ASN A 32 13.42 9.11 -4.56
C ASN A 32 12.63 8.87 -5.85
N ALA A 33 13.18 9.29 -7.00
CA ALA A 33 12.55 9.14 -8.31
C ALA A 33 13.07 7.94 -9.10
N TYR A 34 14.06 7.23 -8.58
CA TYR A 34 14.67 6.07 -9.24
C TYR A 34 14.47 4.81 -8.41
N ASN A 35 14.36 3.67 -9.11
CA ASN A 35 14.19 2.37 -8.45
C ASN A 35 13.01 2.38 -7.47
N VAL A 36 11.87 2.87 -7.95
CA VAL A 36 10.62 2.94 -7.19
C VAL A 36 9.55 2.13 -7.92
N MET A 37 8.61 1.56 -7.17
CA MET A 37 7.55 0.72 -7.71
C MET A 37 6.20 1.02 -7.03
N PRO A 38 5.10 1.10 -7.81
CA PRO A 38 3.75 1.36 -7.28
C PRO A 38 3.08 0.05 -6.81
N ASN A 39 3.74 -0.69 -5.92
CA ASN A 39 3.31 -2.04 -5.56
C ASN A 39 3.41 -2.35 -4.06
N ALA A 40 3.51 -1.34 -3.21
CA ALA A 40 3.61 -1.58 -1.78
C ALA A 40 2.22 -1.58 -1.14
N HIS A 41 1.81 -2.73 -0.60
CA HIS A 41 0.58 -2.86 0.17
C HIS A 41 0.72 -2.17 1.52
N ILE A 42 -0.18 -1.25 1.86
CA ILE A 42 -0.19 -0.59 3.17
C ILE A 42 -0.66 -1.59 4.23
N LEU A 43 -1.85 -2.16 4.04
CA LEU A 43 -2.24 -3.37 4.77
C LEU A 43 -1.72 -4.55 3.97
N SER A 44 -0.92 -5.42 4.61
CA SER A 44 -0.23 -6.50 3.91
C SER A 44 -1.18 -7.49 3.26
N ARG A 45 -0.70 -8.14 2.19
CA ARG A 45 -1.44 -9.23 1.52
C ARG A 45 -1.76 -10.34 2.50
N ALA A 46 -0.84 -10.66 3.40
CA ALA A 46 -1.02 -11.71 4.41
C ALA A 46 -2.22 -11.42 5.32
N LYS A 47 -2.51 -10.15 5.56
CA LYS A 47 -3.66 -9.71 6.35
C LYS A 47 -4.90 -9.44 5.50
N GLY A 48 -4.86 -9.78 4.21
CA GLY A 48 -5.97 -9.58 3.30
C GLY A 48 -6.04 -8.20 2.68
N GLY A 49 -4.92 -7.46 2.68
CA GLY A 49 -4.87 -6.11 2.08
C GLY A 49 -5.18 -6.11 0.60
N LEU A 50 -6.09 -5.23 0.19
CA LEU A 50 -6.59 -5.16 -1.18
C LEU A 50 -5.53 -4.58 -2.14
N GLY A 51 -5.58 -5.04 -3.39
CA GLY A 51 -4.72 -4.54 -4.46
C GLY A 51 -5.34 -3.37 -5.21
N ILE A 52 -5.77 -2.34 -4.48
CA ILE A 52 -6.45 -1.17 -5.03
C ILE A 52 -5.71 0.11 -4.62
N GLU A 53 -5.94 1.19 -5.37
CA GLU A 53 -5.21 2.45 -5.17
C GLU A 53 -5.24 2.97 -3.73
N THR A 54 -6.33 2.72 -2.99
CA THR A 54 -6.43 3.19 -1.60
C THR A 54 -5.61 2.37 -0.62
N ASN A 55 -5.03 1.24 -1.05
CA ASN A 55 -4.17 0.40 -0.20
C ASN A 55 -2.76 0.24 -0.78
N ILE A 56 -2.43 0.87 -1.89
CA ILE A 56 -1.13 0.71 -2.54
C ILE A 56 -0.44 2.06 -2.64
N VAL A 57 0.87 2.08 -2.38
CA VAL A 57 1.70 3.27 -2.54
C VAL A 57 2.97 2.93 -3.29
N THR A 58 3.61 3.97 -3.85
CA THR A 58 4.92 3.86 -4.50
C THR A 58 6.00 4.00 -3.42
N LEU A 59 6.85 3.01 -3.31
CA LEU A 59 8.01 3.04 -2.41
C LEU A 59 9.27 2.63 -3.18
N CYS A 60 10.42 3.11 -2.71
CA CYS A 60 11.70 2.72 -3.30
C CYS A 60 12.06 1.28 -2.95
N THR A 61 12.72 0.62 -3.89
CA THR A 61 13.06 -0.81 -3.81
C THR A 61 14.39 -1.05 -3.07
N ASN A 62 14.79 -2.31 -2.98
CA ASN A 62 16.08 -2.71 -2.40
C ASN A 62 17.30 -2.19 -3.15
N LEU A 63 17.09 -1.67 -4.36
CA LEU A 63 18.17 -1.09 -5.16
C LEU A 63 18.52 0.34 -4.73
N THR A 64 17.78 0.89 -3.78
CA THR A 64 18.05 2.23 -3.25
C THR A 64 18.74 2.15 -1.89
N THR A 65 19.38 3.25 -1.49
CA THR A 65 20.00 3.37 -0.16
C THR A 65 18.94 3.31 0.94
N ASN A 66 17.81 3.96 0.74
CA ASN A 66 16.77 4.08 1.77
C ASN A 66 15.92 2.82 1.94
N LYS A 67 15.74 2.02 0.90
CA LYS A 67 15.03 0.73 0.94
C LYS A 67 13.69 0.81 1.68
N CYS A 68 12.87 1.83 1.36
CA CYS A 68 11.63 2.08 2.12
C CYS A 68 10.66 0.91 2.10
N HIS A 69 10.51 0.23 0.95
CA HIS A 69 9.61 -0.93 0.85
C HIS A 69 10.09 -2.08 1.76
N TYR A 70 11.39 -2.37 1.71
CA TYR A 70 11.97 -3.42 2.57
C TYR A 70 11.80 -3.08 4.05
N LYS A 71 12.11 -1.84 4.43
CA LYS A 71 11.99 -1.40 5.83
C LYS A 71 10.53 -1.45 6.31
N PHE A 72 9.59 -1.13 5.43
CA PHE A 72 8.17 -1.18 5.78
C PHE A 72 7.71 -2.62 6.02
N ASP A 73 8.08 -3.55 5.11
CA ASP A 73 7.62 -4.95 5.18
C ASP A 73 8.46 -5.81 6.15
N ASN A 74 9.76 -5.59 6.23
CA ASN A 74 10.71 -6.47 6.91
C ASN A 74 11.66 -5.76 7.87
N GLY A 75 11.50 -4.48 8.08
CA GLY A 75 12.34 -3.71 8.98
C GLY A 75 11.96 -3.93 10.44
N THR A 76 12.59 -3.17 11.32
CA THR A 76 12.26 -3.20 12.74
C THR A 76 10.83 -2.67 12.94
N LYS A 77 10.25 -2.97 14.11
CA LYS A 77 8.94 -2.43 14.48
C LYS A 77 8.93 -0.91 14.40
N LYS A 78 10.00 -0.28 14.87
CA LYS A 78 10.14 1.18 14.86
C LYS A 78 10.15 1.74 13.44
N GLU A 79 10.90 1.08 12.54
CA GLU A 79 10.96 1.46 11.11
C GLU A 79 9.58 1.34 10.46
N HIS A 80 8.91 0.22 10.70
CA HIS A 80 7.58 -0.01 10.15
C HIS A 80 6.59 1.07 10.64
N GLU A 81 6.57 1.34 11.93
CA GLU A 81 5.66 2.32 12.53
C GLU A 81 5.90 3.74 12.00
N LEU A 82 7.17 4.12 11.85
CA LEU A 82 7.52 5.43 11.32
C LEU A 82 7.04 5.60 9.88
N ILE A 83 7.31 4.60 9.04
CA ILE A 83 6.91 4.62 7.64
C ILE A 83 5.38 4.59 7.53
N LEU A 84 4.71 3.77 8.32
CA LEU A 84 3.24 3.70 8.34
C LEU A 84 2.61 5.05 8.71
N ARG A 85 3.22 5.77 9.63
CA ARG A 85 2.75 7.10 10.03
C ARG A 85 2.82 8.07 8.84
N ILE A 86 3.93 8.05 8.12
CA ILE A 86 4.12 8.89 6.93
C ILE A 86 3.08 8.54 5.86
N ILE A 87 2.93 7.24 5.58
CA ILE A 87 1.95 6.74 4.59
C ILE A 87 0.53 7.14 4.98
N THR A 88 0.15 6.94 6.24
CA THR A 88 -1.19 7.27 6.74
C THR A 88 -1.50 8.74 6.54
N ARG A 89 -0.55 9.61 6.90
CA ARG A 89 -0.71 11.05 6.72
C ARG A 89 -0.88 11.40 5.24
N TYR A 90 -0.08 10.78 4.37
CA TYR A 90 -0.16 10.98 2.94
C TYR A 90 -1.52 10.56 2.38
N MET A 91 -1.98 9.36 2.73
CA MET A 91 -3.27 8.84 2.25
C MET A 91 -4.44 9.70 2.73
N LYS A 92 -4.41 10.16 3.96
CA LYS A 92 -5.45 11.07 4.50
C LYS A 92 -5.44 12.41 3.78
N SER A 93 -4.28 12.90 3.37
CA SER A 93 -4.21 14.15 2.61
C SER A 93 -4.87 14.04 1.23
N ILE A 94 -4.92 12.84 0.67
CA ILE A 94 -5.52 12.60 -0.66
C ILE A 94 -6.98 12.17 -0.56
N TYR A 95 -7.30 11.24 0.34
CA TYR A 95 -8.61 10.59 0.42
C TYR A 95 -9.48 11.10 1.58
N GLY A 96 -8.96 12.00 2.40
CA GLY A 96 -9.69 12.56 3.53
C GLY A 96 -9.39 11.86 4.86
N ASP A 97 -9.79 12.51 5.94
CA ASP A 97 -9.49 12.06 7.31
C ASP A 97 -10.13 10.72 7.67
N THR A 98 -11.15 10.29 6.91
CA THR A 98 -11.80 9.00 7.14
C THR A 98 -11.02 7.81 6.59
N TRP A 99 -9.99 8.07 5.75
CA TRP A 99 -9.14 6.97 5.29
C TRP A 99 -8.51 6.27 6.48
N ASN A 100 -8.59 4.94 6.53
CA ASN A 100 -7.88 4.15 7.54
C ASN A 100 -7.49 2.79 6.97
N ILE A 101 -6.44 2.20 7.55
CA ILE A 101 -5.86 0.95 7.09
C ILE A 101 -6.82 -0.23 7.22
N GLU A 102 -7.67 -0.24 8.25
CA GLU A 102 -8.58 -1.36 8.49
C GLU A 102 -9.64 -1.53 7.40
N ASN A 103 -10.00 -0.44 6.72
CA ASN A 103 -10.95 -0.50 5.62
C ASN A 103 -10.34 -1.05 4.32
N GLN A 104 -9.04 -1.32 4.29
CA GLN A 104 -8.33 -1.82 3.11
C GLN A 104 -8.26 -3.34 3.07
N LYS A 105 -9.08 -4.01 3.85
CA LYS A 105 -9.06 -5.45 4.01
C LYS A 105 -10.12 -6.13 3.15
N TYR A 106 -9.76 -7.26 2.52
CA TYR A 106 -10.73 -8.12 1.86
C TYR A 106 -11.81 -8.58 2.83
N LYS A 107 -13.07 -8.52 2.38
CA LYS A 107 -14.21 -8.99 3.15
C LYS A 107 -14.97 -10.04 2.34
N LYS A 108 -15.31 -11.15 3.01
CA LYS A 108 -16.18 -12.18 2.42
C LYS A 108 -17.58 -11.62 2.23
N TRP A 109 -18.35 -12.25 1.36
CA TRP A 109 -19.74 -11.82 1.10
C TRP A 109 -20.56 -11.69 2.39
N SER A 110 -20.43 -12.66 3.31
CA SER A 110 -21.14 -12.64 4.58
C SER A 110 -20.80 -11.41 5.43
N ASP A 111 -19.52 -11.01 5.41
CA ASP A 111 -19.06 -9.85 6.18
C ASP A 111 -19.60 -8.54 5.58
N LYS A 112 -19.75 -8.49 4.26
CA LYS A 112 -20.27 -7.30 3.56
C LYS A 112 -21.74 -7.03 3.86
N ASN A 113 -22.48 -8.04 4.25
CA ASN A 113 -23.90 -7.94 4.58
C ASN A 113 -24.18 -7.75 6.06
N GLU A 114 -23.14 -7.74 6.89
CA GLU A 114 -23.26 -7.42 8.30
C GLU A 114 -23.26 -5.90 8.50
N ASN A 115 -24.28 -5.45 9.18
CA ASN A 115 -24.39 -4.04 9.55
C ASN A 115 -24.52 -3.90 11.06
#